data_11dfc56572871c9fd3037ab3307526ff
#
_entry.id   11dfc56572871c9fd3037ab3307526ff
#
_cell.length_a   1.000
_cell.length_b   1.000
_cell.length_c   1.000
_cell.angle_alpha   90.00
_cell.angle_beta   90.00
_cell.angle_gamma   90.00
#
_symmetry.space_group_name_H-M   'P 1'
#
loop_
_entity.id
_entity.type
_entity.pdbx_description
1 polymer ?
#
loop_
_entity_poly.entity_id
_entity_poly.type
_entity_poly.pdbx_seq_one_letter_code
_entity_poly.pdbx_strand_id
1 'polypeptide(L)'
;MSTNEIIKWFENLIEKKAVLLSPYGSHWTPEMCYADGNACVVFSNTSSDDETVEFLHYIGADKFEINGNHVEMTGTDGWGSDDALDGQFYIPYSI
;
A
#
# COMPACT_ATOMS: atom_id res chain seq x y z
N MET A 1 -1.93 -14.60 1.29
CA MET A 1 -1.79 -14.42 -0.17
C MET A 1 -0.34 -14.61 -0.58
N SER A 2 -0.10 -15.10 -1.79
CA SER A 2 1.25 -15.19 -2.31
C SER A 2 1.76 -13.80 -2.72
N THR A 3 3.08 -13.68 -2.87
CA THR A 3 3.69 -12.44 -3.35
C THR A 3 3.11 -12.02 -4.70
N ASN A 4 2.93 -12.97 -5.63
CA ASN A 4 2.37 -12.65 -6.94
C ASN A 4 0.92 -12.18 -6.87
N GLU A 5 0.14 -12.74 -5.95
CA GLU A 5 -1.24 -12.29 -5.75
C GLU A 5 -1.30 -10.87 -5.20
N ILE A 6 -0.40 -10.53 -4.29
CA ILE A 6 -0.29 -9.17 -3.75
C ILE A 6 0.08 -8.19 -4.86
N ILE A 7 1.04 -8.56 -5.71
CA ILE A 7 1.46 -7.74 -6.84
C ILE A 7 0.28 -7.49 -7.79
N LYS A 8 -0.47 -8.53 -8.14
CA LYS A 8 -1.62 -8.39 -9.03
C LYS A 8 -2.69 -7.48 -8.43
N TRP A 9 -2.89 -7.57 -7.14
CA TRP A 9 -3.86 -6.73 -6.44
C TRP A 9 -3.46 -5.25 -6.53
N PHE A 10 -2.18 -4.94 -6.28
CA PHE A 10 -1.68 -3.58 -6.40
C PHE A 10 -1.67 -3.07 -7.84
N GLU A 11 -1.34 -3.94 -8.80
CA GLU A 11 -1.42 -3.57 -10.22
C GLU A 11 -2.82 -3.13 -10.60
N ASN A 12 -3.84 -3.81 -10.09
CA ASN A 12 -5.23 -3.46 -10.30
C ASN A 12 -5.56 -2.08 -9.71
N LEU A 13 -5.08 -1.80 -8.50
CA LEU A 13 -5.24 -0.49 -7.87
C LEU A 13 -4.56 0.62 -8.69
N ILE A 14 -3.35 0.35 -9.15
CA ILE A 14 -2.58 1.30 -9.96
C ILE A 14 -3.32 1.62 -11.26
N GLU A 15 -3.81 0.59 -11.94
CA GLU A 15 -4.55 0.76 -13.18
C GLU A 15 -5.81 1.60 -12.98
N LYS A 16 -6.51 1.40 -11.89
CA LYS A 16 -7.74 2.13 -11.56
C LYS A 16 -7.48 3.46 -10.87
N LYS A 17 -6.22 3.77 -10.58
CA LYS A 17 -5.83 4.99 -9.87
C LYS A 17 -6.50 5.08 -8.50
N ALA A 18 -6.71 3.94 -7.87
CA ALA A 18 -7.31 3.86 -6.55
C ALA A 18 -6.30 4.25 -5.48
N VAL A 19 -6.79 4.77 -4.38
CA VAL A 19 -5.96 5.14 -3.24
C VAL A 19 -6.38 4.35 -2.01
N LEU A 20 -5.44 4.20 -1.07
CA LEU A 20 -5.71 3.62 0.23
C LEU A 20 -5.81 4.74 1.25
N LEU A 21 -6.85 4.69 2.06
CA LEU A 21 -7.06 5.68 3.11
C LEU A 21 -6.64 5.08 4.44
N SER A 22 -5.68 5.72 5.10
CA SER A 22 -5.22 5.27 6.40
C SER A 22 -6.23 5.60 7.50
N PRO A 23 -6.15 4.92 8.65
CA PRO A 23 -7.01 5.25 9.79
C PRO A 23 -6.78 6.68 10.31
N TYR A 24 -5.67 7.29 9.96
CA TYR A 24 -5.31 8.64 10.39
C TYR A 24 -5.67 9.71 9.37
N GLY A 25 -6.34 9.32 8.29
CA GLY A 25 -6.81 10.26 7.28
C GLY A 25 -5.84 10.58 6.17
N SER A 26 -4.67 9.97 6.15
CA SER A 26 -3.71 10.17 5.05
C SER A 26 -4.04 9.26 3.87
N HIS A 27 -3.70 9.73 2.67
CA HIS A 27 -3.95 9.00 1.43
C HIS A 27 -2.65 8.38 0.93
N TRP A 28 -2.69 7.08 0.65
CA TRP A 28 -1.56 6.34 0.12
C TRP A 28 -1.90 5.83 -1.26
N THR A 29 -1.23 6.37 -2.28
CA THR A 29 -1.49 6.00 -3.67
C THR A 29 -0.40 5.07 -4.16
N PRO A 30 -0.72 3.82 -4.51
CA PRO A 30 0.27 2.94 -5.12
C PRO A 30 0.61 3.44 -6.52
N GLU A 31 1.90 3.60 -6.79
CA GLU A 31 2.39 4.14 -8.06
C GLU A 31 2.99 3.06 -8.94
N MET A 32 3.72 2.11 -8.36
CA MET A 32 4.28 0.98 -9.08
C MET A 32 4.57 -0.15 -8.12
N CYS A 33 4.66 -1.36 -8.64
CA CYS A 33 4.99 -2.52 -7.84
C CYS A 33 5.81 -3.53 -8.65
N TYR A 34 6.60 -4.31 -7.94
CA TYR A 34 7.39 -5.39 -8.50
C TYR A 34 7.69 -6.43 -7.43
N ALA A 35 8.13 -7.62 -7.85
CA ALA A 35 8.48 -8.69 -6.92
C ALA A 35 9.99 -8.77 -6.76
N ASP A 36 10.44 -8.85 -5.51
CA ASP A 36 11.85 -9.06 -5.17
C ASP A 36 11.89 -9.79 -3.83
N GLY A 37 11.50 -11.06 -3.84
CA GLY A 37 11.31 -11.83 -2.62
C GLY A 37 10.04 -11.45 -1.87
N ASN A 38 9.79 -10.17 -1.77
CA ASN A 38 8.56 -9.60 -1.22
C ASN A 38 7.82 -8.86 -2.32
N ALA A 39 6.61 -8.43 -2.02
CA ALA A 39 5.92 -7.48 -2.87
C ALA A 39 6.48 -6.08 -2.57
N CYS A 40 7.15 -5.48 -3.54
CA CYS A 40 7.72 -4.16 -3.40
C CYS A 40 6.77 -3.15 -4.05
N VAL A 41 6.27 -2.20 -3.29
CA VAL A 41 5.29 -1.22 -3.76
C VAL A 41 5.78 0.18 -3.43
N VAL A 42 5.78 1.03 -4.43
CA VAL A 42 6.06 2.46 -4.24
C VAL A 42 4.73 3.18 -4.05
N PHE A 43 4.60 3.83 -2.92
CA PHE A 43 3.42 4.63 -2.59
C PHE A 43 3.78 6.10 -2.60
N SER A 44 2.86 6.94 -3.04
CA SER A 44 2.93 8.36 -2.77
C SER A 44 1.96 8.70 -1.64
N ASN A 45 2.42 9.52 -0.72
CA ASN A 45 1.61 10.01 0.39
C ASN A 45 1.52 11.52 0.26
N THR A 46 0.29 12.03 0.24
CA THR A 46 0.05 13.47 0.21
C THR A 46 -0.36 13.91 1.60
N SER A 47 0.44 14.79 2.19
CA SER A 47 0.17 15.34 3.51
C SER A 47 -0.90 16.43 3.46
N SER A 48 -1.34 16.88 4.62
CA SER A 48 -2.30 17.97 4.74
C SER A 48 -1.77 19.30 4.19
N ASP A 49 -0.46 19.40 3.99
CA ASP A 49 0.18 20.59 3.42
C ASP A 49 0.35 20.50 1.91
N ASP A 50 -0.32 19.54 1.27
CA ASP A 50 -0.23 19.25 -0.16
C ASP A 50 1.17 18.81 -0.62
N GLU A 51 2.01 18.42 0.33
CA GLU A 51 3.32 17.89 0.04
C GLU A 51 3.23 16.40 -0.27
N THR A 52 3.73 15.99 -1.43
CA THR A 52 3.71 14.59 -1.84
C THR A 52 5.10 14.00 -1.74
N VAL A 53 5.19 12.87 -1.05
CA VAL A 53 6.45 12.15 -0.86
C VAL A 53 6.23 10.70 -1.27
N GLU A 54 7.24 10.11 -1.92
CA GLU A 54 7.20 8.72 -2.34
C GLU A 54 7.98 7.82 -1.37
N PHE A 55 7.42 6.66 -1.09
CA PHE A 55 8.03 5.67 -0.22
C PHE A 55 7.96 4.28 -0.85
N LEU A 56 9.05 3.55 -0.74
CA LEU A 56 9.09 2.15 -1.15
C LEU A 56 8.85 1.27 0.07
N HIS A 57 7.89 0.36 -0.05
CA HIS A 57 7.56 -0.58 1.03
C HIS A 57 7.71 -2.01 0.56
N TYR A 58 8.20 -2.86 1.45
CA TYR A 58 8.37 -4.29 1.24
C TYR A 58 7.29 -5.01 2.02
N ILE A 59 6.40 -5.69 1.31
CA ILE A 59 5.25 -6.36 1.91
C ILE A 59 5.43 -7.87 1.79
N GLY A 60 5.61 -8.54 2.92
CA GLY A 60 5.70 -9.99 2.96
C GLY A 60 4.33 -10.62 2.76
N ALA A 61 4.32 -11.84 2.23
CA ALA A 61 3.09 -12.56 1.93
C ALA A 61 2.25 -12.83 3.19
N ASP A 62 2.89 -12.97 4.34
CA ASP A 62 2.25 -13.21 5.62
C ASP A 62 1.80 -11.94 6.34
N LYS A 63 2.08 -10.77 5.74
CA LYS A 63 1.81 -9.46 6.36
C LYS A 63 0.74 -8.66 5.64
N PHE A 64 -0.02 -9.32 4.78
CA PHE A 64 -1.03 -8.66 3.95
C PHE A 64 -2.30 -9.49 3.95
N GLU A 65 -3.42 -8.84 4.25
CA GLU A 65 -4.73 -9.48 4.29
C GLU A 65 -5.80 -8.55 3.75
N ILE A 66 -6.67 -9.08 2.90
CA ILE A 66 -7.80 -8.34 2.36
C ILE A 66 -9.06 -8.75 3.14
N ASN A 67 -9.74 -7.75 3.71
CA ASN A 67 -10.98 -7.97 4.46
C ASN A 67 -12.06 -7.02 3.94
N GLY A 68 -12.84 -7.48 2.96
CA GLY A 68 -13.91 -6.66 2.40
C GLY A 68 -13.38 -5.39 1.74
N ASN A 69 -13.72 -4.24 2.31
CA ASN A 69 -13.35 -2.93 1.77
C ASN A 69 -12.05 -2.38 2.36
N HIS A 70 -11.33 -3.18 3.13
CA HIS A 70 -10.07 -2.72 3.68
C HIS A 70 -9.00 -3.79 3.54
N VAL A 71 -7.76 -3.36 3.61
CA VAL A 71 -6.60 -4.23 3.67
C VAL A 71 -5.88 -4.00 4.97
N GLU A 72 -5.32 -5.05 5.51
CA GLU A 72 -4.51 -4.99 6.71
C GLU A 72 -3.09 -5.34 6.35
N MET A 73 -2.17 -4.44 6.68
CA MET A 73 -0.73 -4.64 6.47
C MET A 73 -0.05 -4.54 7.82
N THR A 74 0.83 -5.49 8.12
CA THR A 74 1.47 -5.58 9.44
C THR A 74 2.97 -5.68 9.27
N GLY A 75 3.72 -4.80 9.96
CA GLY A 75 5.17 -4.88 10.02
C GLY A 75 5.85 -4.78 8.66
N THR A 76 5.31 -3.99 7.75
CA THR A 76 5.97 -3.75 6.46
C THR A 76 7.20 -2.89 6.66
N ASP A 77 8.27 -3.20 5.93
CA ASP A 77 9.49 -2.40 5.97
C ASP A 77 9.41 -1.31 4.90
N GLY A 78 9.66 -0.06 5.32
CA GLY A 78 9.71 1.07 4.40
C GLY A 78 11.14 1.55 4.19
N TRP A 79 11.42 2.01 2.98
CA TRP A 79 12.71 2.61 2.66
C TRP A 79 12.52 4.11 2.45
N GLY A 80 13.38 4.92 3.09
CA GLY A 80 13.31 6.37 3.01
C GLY A 80 12.31 7.00 3.99
N SER A 81 11.71 6.18 4.87
CA SER A 81 10.77 6.63 5.87
C SER A 81 10.95 5.82 7.13
N ASP A 82 10.69 6.42 8.28
CA ASP A 82 10.68 5.72 9.56
C ASP A 82 9.34 5.04 9.81
N ASP A 83 8.35 5.32 8.96
CA ASP A 83 7.00 4.82 9.17
C ASP A 83 6.72 3.62 8.27
N ALA A 84 6.56 2.46 8.89
CA ALA A 84 6.03 1.30 8.19
C ALA A 84 4.54 1.51 7.90
N LEU A 85 4.05 0.93 6.81
CA LEU A 85 2.62 0.87 6.55
C LEU A 85 2.03 -0.22 7.43
N ASP A 86 1.58 0.17 8.61
CA ASP A 86 1.10 -0.77 9.62
C ASP A 86 -0.30 -0.38 10.03
N GLY A 87 -1.24 -1.32 9.88
CA GLY A 87 -2.61 -1.11 10.27
C GLY A 87 -3.62 -1.43 9.19
N GLN A 88 -4.82 -0.89 9.36
CA GLN A 88 -5.93 -1.11 8.45
C GLN A 88 -6.12 0.09 7.53
N PHE A 89 -6.10 -0.18 6.24
CA PHE A 89 -6.28 0.83 5.20
C PHE A 89 -7.58 0.57 4.46
N TYR A 90 -8.34 1.60 4.23
CA TYR A 90 -9.62 1.49 3.56
C TYR A 90 -9.49 1.82 2.08
N ILE A 91 -10.25 1.12 1.27
CA ILE A 91 -10.37 1.38 -0.16
C ILE A 91 -11.66 2.16 -0.34
N PRO A 92 -11.58 3.47 -0.64
CA PRO A 92 -12.79 4.31 -0.74
C PRO A 92 -13.72 3.91 -1.88
N TYR A 93 -13.20 3.17 -2.88
CA TYR A 93 -13.98 2.75 -4.03
C TYR A 93 -13.92 1.26 -4.21
N SER A 94 -15.04 0.69 -4.69
CA SER A 94 -15.07 -0.72 -5.09
C SER A 94 -14.11 -0.96 -6.25
N ILE A 95 -13.31 -2.01 -6.10
CA ILE A 95 -12.42 -2.43 -7.15
C ILE A 95 -13.12 -3.41 -8.08
#